data_103387328b5d2d674f7bf6ee63456712
#
_entry.id   103387328b5d2d674f7bf6ee63456712
#
_cell.length_a   1.000
_cell.length_b   1.000
_cell.length_c   1.000
_cell.angle_alpha   90.00
_cell.angle_beta   90.00
_cell.angle_gamma   90.00
#
_symmetry.space_group_name_H-M   'P 1'
#
loop_
_entity.id
_entity.type
_entity.pdbx_description
1 polymer ?
#
loop_
_entity_poly.entity_id
_entity_poly.type
_entity_poly.pdbx_seq_one_letter_code
_entity_poly.pdbx_strand_id
1 'polypeptide(L)'
;MGAGVIGTEFLKGQGLGNQLFSYVTARCIALERGCAFGTAGQEQLAVNIHSKKGMYFMDMDLGERIETGTKDGLAPAAEYGTGTAAADGSGACAARSSGVRKEELRRYDEKELRFFQGTSVHDMEHGCYVAGEDGALHSLPDNTLIYGNMQDERYFARYREQIREWLRVRPEYDTHEFTRDNLCILNLRGGEYTGHPELYLSRGYWLKGMKNMRKIRPDMEFIIVTDDPEAAHKLLPGLPVYHSDLDRDYVMLKNARYLLLSNSSFAFFPAYTSDTLQAAIAPKYWARHNVSDGYWASEQNIYSIFQYQDRSGRLFTPEECRQELEAYKKTSGKYKNAGKRPEGMKAAWCRLESRVRYGMFYLRKIWYSLTRRAGWKVPYGKNVG
;
A
#
# COMPACT_ATOMS: atom_id res chain seq x y z
N MET A 1 3.64 38.21 -0.82
CA MET A 1 3.36 37.19 0.21
C MET A 1 3.77 35.88 -0.42
N GLY A 2 4.64 35.08 0.24
CA GLY A 2 5.02 33.78 -0.27
C GLY A 2 3.78 32.89 -0.40
N ALA A 3 3.75 31.98 -1.39
CA ALA A 3 2.71 30.98 -1.49
C ALA A 3 2.68 30.16 -0.21
N GLY A 4 1.51 29.89 0.36
CA GLY A 4 1.38 29.05 1.53
C GLY A 4 1.80 27.60 1.21
N VAL A 5 2.02 26.77 2.25
CA VAL A 5 2.49 25.39 2.12
C VAL A 5 1.33 24.41 2.36
N ILE A 6 1.22 23.40 1.51
CA ILE A 6 0.42 22.18 1.78
C ILE A 6 1.38 20.99 1.75
N GLY A 7 1.29 20.13 2.75
CA GLY A 7 2.22 19.01 2.87
C GLY A 7 1.69 17.83 3.66
N THR A 8 2.59 16.89 3.91
CA THR A 8 2.34 15.69 4.71
C THR A 8 3.55 15.33 5.58
N GLU A 9 3.39 14.37 6.46
CA GLU A 9 4.46 13.87 7.33
C GLU A 9 4.66 12.37 7.12
N PHE A 10 5.91 11.96 6.90
CA PHE A 10 6.28 10.54 6.92
C PHE A 10 6.44 10.06 8.36
N LEU A 11 5.64 9.08 8.74
CA LEU A 11 5.61 8.58 10.11
C LEU A 11 6.51 7.35 10.29
N LYS A 12 7.14 7.26 11.44
CA LYS A 12 7.97 6.10 11.80
C LYS A 12 7.15 4.81 11.73
N GLY A 13 7.71 3.78 11.04
CA GLY A 13 7.06 2.47 10.90
C GLY A 13 5.99 2.40 9.82
N GLN A 14 5.69 3.50 9.14
CA GLN A 14 4.78 3.52 7.99
C GLN A 14 5.45 2.83 6.80
N GLY A 15 4.73 1.89 6.15
CA GLY A 15 5.23 1.22 4.95
C GLY A 15 5.32 2.16 3.74
N LEU A 16 6.27 1.89 2.81
CA LEU A 16 6.52 2.74 1.64
C LEU A 16 5.25 3.03 0.83
N GLY A 17 4.40 2.03 0.58
CA GLY A 17 3.16 2.26 -0.18
C GLY A 17 2.29 3.35 0.45
N ASN A 18 2.10 3.34 1.76
CA ASN A 18 1.32 4.38 2.46
C ASN A 18 2.03 5.74 2.42
N GLN A 19 3.36 5.77 2.55
CA GLN A 19 4.14 7.00 2.43
C GLN A 19 4.00 7.63 1.04
N LEU A 20 4.03 6.81 -0.01
CA LEU A 20 3.84 7.29 -1.39
C LEU A 20 2.42 7.82 -1.63
N PHE A 21 1.39 7.20 -1.05
CA PHE A 21 0.03 7.76 -1.12
C PHE A 21 -0.05 9.12 -0.45
N SER A 22 0.50 9.25 0.75
CA SER A 22 0.55 10.54 1.46
C SER A 22 1.31 11.61 0.66
N TYR A 23 2.47 11.24 0.11
CA TYR A 23 3.29 12.12 -0.72
C TYR A 23 2.55 12.58 -1.97
N VAL A 24 2.03 11.63 -2.76
CA VAL A 24 1.38 11.94 -4.04
C VAL A 24 0.13 12.76 -3.83
N THR A 25 -0.73 12.37 -2.90
CA THR A 25 -1.99 13.10 -2.63
C THR A 25 -1.72 14.51 -2.14
N ALA A 26 -0.86 14.69 -1.13
CA ALA A 26 -0.55 16.03 -0.63
C ALA A 26 0.09 16.92 -1.70
N ARG A 27 0.97 16.36 -2.56
CA ARG A 27 1.60 17.09 -3.66
C ARG A 27 0.59 17.48 -4.73
N CYS A 28 -0.37 16.61 -5.06
CA CYS A 28 -1.46 16.93 -5.98
C CYS A 28 -2.35 18.04 -5.44
N ILE A 29 -2.73 17.98 -4.16
CA ILE A 29 -3.54 19.03 -3.50
C ILE A 29 -2.77 20.36 -3.46
N ALA A 30 -1.48 20.35 -3.13
CA ALA A 30 -0.65 21.57 -3.18
C ALA A 30 -0.65 22.20 -4.59
N LEU A 31 -0.43 21.38 -5.61
CA LEU A 31 -0.46 21.82 -7.01
C LEU A 31 -1.83 22.41 -7.40
N GLU A 32 -2.91 21.75 -7.01
CA GLU A 32 -4.28 22.21 -7.26
C GLU A 32 -4.60 23.55 -6.59
N ARG A 33 -4.07 23.74 -5.39
CA ARG A 33 -4.27 24.96 -4.60
C ARG A 33 -3.30 26.09 -4.98
N GLY A 34 -2.30 25.84 -5.84
CA GLY A 34 -1.25 26.81 -6.14
C GLY A 34 -0.35 27.11 -4.95
N CYS A 35 -0.23 26.16 -4.00
CA CYS A 35 0.63 26.26 -2.83
C CYS A 35 1.98 25.60 -3.10
N ALA A 36 2.99 25.95 -2.30
CA ALA A 36 4.22 25.18 -2.23
C ALA A 36 3.91 23.80 -1.61
N PHE A 37 4.60 22.76 -2.09
CA PHE A 37 4.54 21.44 -1.50
C PHE A 37 5.65 21.27 -0.46
N GLY A 38 5.37 20.62 0.67
CA GLY A 38 6.37 20.36 1.69
C GLY A 38 6.17 19.03 2.42
N THR A 39 7.25 18.51 3.01
CA THR A 39 7.21 17.27 3.79
C THR A 39 7.93 17.38 5.12
N ALA A 40 7.33 16.77 6.14
CA ALA A 40 7.95 16.54 7.45
C ALA A 40 8.43 15.09 7.56
N GLY A 41 9.36 14.79 8.48
CA GLY A 41 9.84 13.44 8.73
C GLY A 41 10.53 12.78 7.53
N GLN A 42 11.22 13.55 6.71
CA GLN A 42 11.87 13.05 5.48
C GLN A 42 12.82 11.88 5.72
N GLU A 43 13.46 11.83 6.89
CA GLU A 43 14.34 10.74 7.32
C GLU A 43 13.62 9.42 7.56
N GLN A 44 12.27 9.42 7.65
CA GLN A 44 11.45 8.22 7.80
C GLN A 44 11.02 7.63 6.44
N LEU A 45 11.25 8.33 5.33
CA LEU A 45 10.84 7.86 4.00
C LEU A 45 11.58 6.57 3.62
N ALA A 46 10.81 5.52 3.32
CA ALA A 46 11.29 4.16 3.02
C ALA A 46 12.12 3.50 4.13
N VAL A 47 12.15 4.08 5.34
CA VAL A 47 12.80 3.47 6.51
C VAL A 47 11.73 2.78 7.37
N ASN A 48 11.67 1.46 7.26
CA ASN A 48 10.70 0.63 7.99
C ASN A 48 11.32 -0.72 8.38
N ILE A 49 10.50 -1.66 8.83
CA ILE A 49 10.95 -3.02 9.22
C ILE A 49 11.56 -3.81 8.06
N HIS A 50 11.31 -3.45 6.81
CA HIS A 50 11.78 -4.16 5.60
C HIS A 50 13.02 -3.49 4.98
N SER A 51 13.28 -2.21 5.25
CA SER A 51 14.44 -1.49 4.72
C SER A 51 14.93 -0.43 5.69
N LYS A 52 16.25 -0.27 5.78
CA LYS A 52 16.91 0.80 6.55
C LYS A 52 17.68 1.76 5.63
N LYS A 53 17.64 1.55 4.32
CA LYS A 53 18.46 2.30 3.35
C LYS A 53 17.81 3.61 2.87
N GLY A 54 16.55 3.87 3.25
CA GLY A 54 15.81 5.03 2.74
C GLY A 54 15.47 4.93 1.26
N MET A 55 15.16 6.06 0.63
CA MET A 55 14.73 6.16 -0.77
C MET A 55 15.93 6.47 -1.71
N TYR A 56 16.82 5.51 -1.87
CA TYR A 56 18.05 5.68 -2.67
C TYR A 56 17.85 5.42 -4.17
N PHE A 57 16.81 4.71 -4.56
CA PHE A 57 16.57 4.25 -5.94
C PHE A 57 15.64 5.18 -6.75
N MET A 58 15.14 6.25 -6.15
CA MET A 58 14.31 7.27 -6.80
C MET A 58 14.86 8.67 -6.51
N ASP A 59 14.68 9.59 -7.46
CA ASP A 59 14.95 11.00 -7.28
C ASP A 59 13.67 11.75 -6.98
N MET A 60 13.19 11.63 -5.74
CA MET A 60 11.97 12.30 -5.31
C MET A 60 12.28 13.72 -4.85
N ASP A 61 11.62 14.70 -5.46
CA ASP A 61 11.55 16.05 -4.91
C ASP A 61 10.56 16.08 -3.74
N LEU A 62 11.08 16.18 -2.52
CA LEU A 62 10.30 16.16 -1.28
C LEU A 62 9.69 17.53 -0.94
N GLY A 63 9.91 18.54 -1.78
CA GLY A 63 9.43 19.89 -1.56
C GLY A 63 10.13 20.59 -0.39
N GLU A 64 9.46 21.59 0.19
CA GLU A 64 9.98 22.31 1.34
C GLU A 64 10.13 21.39 2.56
N ARG A 65 11.25 21.50 3.26
CA ARG A 65 11.44 20.77 4.50
C ARG A 65 10.65 21.43 5.61
N ILE A 66 9.73 20.65 6.21
CA ILE A 66 8.95 21.08 7.36
C ILE A 66 9.64 20.53 8.61
N GLU A 67 10.12 21.45 9.47
CA GLU A 67 10.85 21.11 10.66
C GLU A 67 9.88 20.62 11.74
N THR A 68 10.11 19.42 12.26
CA THR A 68 9.42 18.90 13.46
C THR A 68 10.21 19.37 14.67
N GLY A 69 9.61 20.20 15.52
CA GLY A 69 10.23 20.66 16.78
C GLY A 69 10.56 19.46 17.67
N THR A 70 11.78 18.97 17.57
CA THR A 70 12.30 17.97 18.51
C THR A 70 12.72 18.65 19.79
N LYS A 71 12.08 18.30 20.90
CA LYS A 71 12.55 18.66 22.25
C LYS A 71 13.77 17.85 22.70
N ASP A 72 14.31 17.00 21.87
CA ASP A 72 15.47 16.15 22.18
C ASP A 72 16.63 16.47 21.26
N GLY A 73 17.65 17.08 21.87
CA GLY A 73 18.90 17.46 21.22
C GLY A 73 19.78 16.27 20.86
N LEU A 74 19.44 15.55 19.79
CA LEU A 74 20.35 14.66 19.10
C LEU A 74 20.65 15.25 17.73
N ALA A 75 21.91 15.61 17.54
CA ALA A 75 22.43 16.09 16.28
C ALA A 75 22.15 15.12 15.12
N PRO A 76 21.93 15.62 13.89
CA PRO A 76 21.73 14.74 12.73
C PRO A 76 22.95 13.86 12.52
N ALA A 77 22.74 12.56 12.32
CA ALA A 77 23.80 11.62 12.00
C ALA A 77 24.48 12.04 10.68
N ALA A 78 25.80 12.02 10.73
CA ALA A 78 26.69 12.47 9.67
C ALA A 78 26.44 11.78 8.33
N GLU A 79 26.59 12.56 7.29
CA GLU A 79 26.64 12.16 5.89
C GLU A 79 27.60 10.99 5.65
N TYR A 80 27.13 9.93 4.99
CA TYR A 80 28.01 8.94 4.38
C TYR A 80 28.43 9.43 2.99
N GLY A 81 29.53 10.14 2.97
CA GLY A 81 30.25 10.46 1.75
C GLY A 81 31.64 9.85 1.78
N THR A 82 31.91 8.88 0.91
CA THR A 82 33.25 8.40 0.61
C THR A 82 33.90 9.34 -0.42
N GLY A 83 35.05 9.94 -0.08
CA GLY A 83 35.85 10.62 -1.09
C GLY A 83 36.73 11.69 -0.51
N THR A 84 38.00 11.38 -0.44
CA THR A 84 39.12 12.25 -0.12
C THR A 84 39.24 13.42 -1.10
N ALA A 85 39.28 14.67 -0.61
CA ALA A 85 40.08 15.74 -1.19
C ALA A 85 40.14 16.98 -0.30
N ALA A 86 41.29 17.53 -0.24
CA ALA A 86 41.91 18.67 0.35
C ALA A 86 41.07 19.91 0.72
N ALA A 87 41.47 20.51 1.85
CA ALA A 87 41.07 21.82 2.33
C ALA A 87 41.41 22.91 1.34
N ASP A 88 40.47 23.82 1.10
CA ASP A 88 40.79 25.21 0.84
C ASP A 88 39.69 26.12 1.38
N GLY A 89 40.10 27.12 2.13
CA GLY A 89 39.20 27.99 2.85
C GLY A 89 38.61 29.07 1.96
N SER A 90 37.31 29.20 1.96
CA SER A 90 36.63 30.45 1.63
C SER A 90 35.24 30.43 2.29
N GLY A 91 34.95 31.52 3.03
CA GLY A 91 33.77 31.70 3.86
C GLY A 91 32.47 31.46 3.12
N ALA A 92 31.77 30.37 3.46
CA ALA A 92 30.42 30.14 3.03
C ALA A 92 29.49 30.94 3.96
N CYS A 93 28.84 31.93 3.37
CA CYS A 93 27.69 32.62 3.94
C CYS A 93 26.62 31.55 4.24
N ALA A 94 26.34 31.29 5.51
CA ALA A 94 25.30 30.38 5.91
C ALA A 94 23.95 30.94 5.44
N ALA A 95 23.44 30.44 4.32
CA ALA A 95 22.08 30.67 3.91
C ALA A 95 21.19 30.09 5.03
N ARG A 96 20.51 30.96 5.76
CA ARG A 96 19.43 30.54 6.68
C ARG A 96 18.37 29.83 5.82
N SER A 97 18.33 28.51 5.87
CA SER A 97 17.18 27.76 5.38
C SER A 97 16.00 28.18 6.26
N SER A 98 15.12 29.01 5.76
CA SER A 98 13.85 29.35 6.41
C SER A 98 12.92 28.14 6.28
N GLY A 99 13.21 27.05 6.98
CA GLY A 99 12.32 25.91 7.06
C GLY A 99 11.00 26.32 7.71
N VAL A 100 9.88 25.88 7.15
CA VAL A 100 8.56 26.07 7.73
C VAL A 100 8.47 25.19 8.97
N ARG A 101 8.06 25.76 10.12
CA ARG A 101 7.90 24.97 11.36
C ARG A 101 6.54 24.30 11.37
N LYS A 102 6.51 23.02 11.76
CA LYS A 102 5.28 22.20 11.84
C LYS A 102 4.20 22.85 12.71
N GLU A 103 4.60 23.47 13.81
CA GLU A 103 3.71 24.14 14.76
C GLU A 103 2.98 25.35 14.15
N GLU A 104 3.49 25.90 13.05
CA GLU A 104 2.88 27.01 12.32
C GLU A 104 1.84 26.53 11.29
N LEU A 105 1.75 25.21 11.05
CA LEU A 105 0.86 24.60 10.11
C LEU A 105 -0.40 24.05 10.80
N ARG A 106 -1.51 24.18 10.10
CA ARG A 106 -2.78 23.56 10.53
C ARG A 106 -2.70 22.05 10.28
N ARG A 107 -3.23 21.26 11.20
CA ARG A 107 -3.42 19.82 11.00
C ARG A 107 -4.78 19.58 10.39
N TYR A 108 -4.81 18.74 9.35
CA TYR A 108 -6.03 18.21 8.78
C TYR A 108 -5.94 16.68 8.73
N ASP A 109 -6.89 15.99 9.34
CA ASP A 109 -6.99 14.54 9.29
C ASP A 109 -8.09 14.16 8.29
N GLU A 110 -7.74 13.30 7.28
CA GLU A 110 -8.67 12.76 6.29
C GLU A 110 -9.87 12.11 6.99
N LYS A 111 -11.06 12.40 6.52
CA LYS A 111 -12.29 11.84 7.10
C LYS A 111 -12.40 10.35 6.86
N GLU A 112 -12.78 9.63 7.90
CA GLU A 112 -12.96 8.19 7.87
C GLU A 112 -14.23 7.77 8.61
N LEU A 113 -14.81 6.66 8.18
CA LEU A 113 -15.86 5.99 8.93
C LEU A 113 -15.24 4.91 9.80
N ARG A 114 -15.68 4.80 11.05
CA ARG A 114 -15.21 3.75 11.97
C ARG A 114 -16.27 2.68 12.19
N PHE A 115 -15.81 1.43 12.21
CA PHE A 115 -16.62 0.24 12.42
C PHE A 115 -16.02 -0.56 13.56
N PHE A 116 -16.83 -0.83 14.59
CA PHE A 116 -16.39 -1.53 15.81
C PHE A 116 -16.74 -3.02 15.77
N GLN A 117 -16.71 -3.63 14.60
CA GLN A 117 -17.00 -5.03 14.34
C GLN A 117 -15.82 -5.70 13.65
N GLY A 118 -14.68 -5.69 14.31
CA GLY A 118 -13.47 -6.26 13.78
C GLY A 118 -13.31 -7.75 14.07
N THR A 119 -12.24 -8.31 13.53
CA THR A 119 -11.82 -9.69 13.77
C THR A 119 -10.87 -9.82 14.96
N SER A 120 -10.43 -8.70 15.54
CA SER A 120 -9.58 -8.65 16.72
C SER A 120 -10.23 -7.84 17.84
N VAL A 121 -9.78 -8.07 19.08
CA VAL A 121 -10.20 -7.27 20.24
C VAL A 121 -9.83 -5.81 20.03
N HIS A 122 -8.63 -5.56 19.48
CA HIS A 122 -8.17 -4.22 19.14
C HIS A 122 -9.14 -3.50 18.18
N ASP A 123 -9.57 -4.18 17.10
CA ASP A 123 -10.51 -3.59 16.14
C ASP A 123 -11.89 -3.30 16.78
N MET A 124 -12.31 -4.12 17.74
CA MET A 124 -13.57 -3.85 18.48
C MET A 124 -13.46 -2.68 19.45
N GLU A 125 -12.29 -2.44 20.01
CA GLU A 125 -12.05 -1.36 20.99
C GLU A 125 -11.77 -0.02 20.30
N HIS A 126 -10.94 -0.03 19.25
CA HIS A 126 -10.46 1.19 18.56
C HIS A 126 -11.22 1.46 17.26
N GLY A 127 -11.95 0.50 16.75
CA GLY A 127 -12.66 0.55 15.49
C GLY A 127 -11.72 0.35 14.31
N CYS A 128 -12.31 -0.23 13.28
CA CYS A 128 -11.73 -0.32 11.95
C CYS A 128 -12.18 0.87 11.14
N TYR A 129 -11.29 1.53 10.45
CA TYR A 129 -11.66 2.65 9.62
C TYR A 129 -11.81 2.24 8.15
N VAL A 130 -12.70 2.94 7.45
CA VAL A 130 -12.79 2.97 6.00
C VAL A 130 -12.84 4.40 5.55
N ALA A 131 -12.12 4.74 4.52
CA ALA A 131 -12.10 6.05 3.93
C ALA A 131 -12.54 5.96 2.45
N GLY A 132 -13.07 7.04 1.98
CA GLY A 132 -13.31 7.30 0.57
C GLY A 132 -12.69 8.64 0.26
N GLU A 133 -13.09 9.27 -0.84
CA GLU A 133 -12.68 10.61 -1.14
C GLU A 133 -13.22 11.60 -0.10
N ASP A 134 -12.34 12.34 0.53
CA ASP A 134 -12.70 13.50 1.35
C ASP A 134 -12.60 14.77 0.50
N GLY A 135 -13.73 15.20 -0.03
CA GLY A 135 -13.80 16.39 -0.90
C GLY A 135 -13.27 17.67 -0.24
N ALA A 136 -13.16 17.72 1.09
CA ALA A 136 -12.61 18.88 1.78
C ALA A 136 -11.10 19.05 1.53
N LEU A 137 -10.37 17.99 1.16
CA LEU A 137 -8.95 18.11 0.82
C LEU A 137 -8.72 19.11 -0.33
N HIS A 138 -9.62 19.16 -1.30
CA HIS A 138 -9.51 20.06 -2.46
C HIS A 138 -9.74 21.55 -2.13
N SER A 139 -10.20 21.88 -0.92
CA SER A 139 -10.47 23.23 -0.47
C SER A 139 -9.75 23.62 0.82
N LEU A 140 -8.69 22.90 1.16
CA LEU A 140 -7.91 23.19 2.37
C LEU A 140 -7.31 24.59 2.32
N PRO A 141 -7.27 25.30 3.45
CA PRO A 141 -6.55 26.55 3.54
C PRO A 141 -5.04 26.32 3.42
N ASP A 142 -4.33 27.35 3.00
CA ASP A 142 -2.88 27.38 2.98
C ASP A 142 -2.30 27.07 4.39
N ASN A 143 -1.05 26.62 4.42
CA ASN A 143 -0.34 26.23 5.62
C ASN A 143 -1.02 25.07 6.37
N THR A 144 -1.25 23.97 5.62
CA THR A 144 -1.91 22.77 6.14
C THR A 144 -1.05 21.53 5.94
N LEU A 145 -0.90 20.71 6.99
CA LEU A 145 -0.40 19.33 6.95
C LEU A 145 -1.56 18.35 6.92
N ILE A 146 -1.56 17.49 5.91
CA ILE A 146 -2.58 16.47 5.69
C ILE A 146 -2.09 15.14 6.29
N TYR A 147 -2.96 14.51 7.07
CA TYR A 147 -2.78 13.18 7.65
C TYR A 147 -3.93 12.27 7.22
N GLY A 148 -3.63 11.02 6.93
CA GLY A 148 -4.62 10.02 6.55
C GLY A 148 -3.99 8.88 5.76
N ASN A 149 -4.82 8.00 5.23
CA ASN A 149 -4.38 7.00 4.25
C ASN A 149 -4.22 7.60 2.86
N MET A 150 -5.06 8.56 2.50
CA MET A 150 -5.02 9.31 1.25
C MET A 150 -4.91 8.41 -0.01
N GLN A 151 -5.55 7.23 0.04
CA GLN A 151 -5.39 6.18 -0.97
C GLN A 151 -6.41 6.25 -2.10
N ASP A 152 -7.36 7.18 -2.05
CA ASP A 152 -8.37 7.30 -3.10
C ASP A 152 -7.76 7.87 -4.38
N GLU A 153 -7.88 7.13 -5.49
CA GLU A 153 -7.34 7.54 -6.78
C GLU A 153 -7.89 8.88 -7.27
N ARG A 154 -9.09 9.28 -6.83
CA ARG A 154 -9.73 10.54 -7.21
C ARG A 154 -8.94 11.78 -6.78
N TYR A 155 -8.12 11.68 -5.74
CA TYR A 155 -7.23 12.76 -5.33
C TYR A 155 -6.15 13.10 -6.36
N PHE A 156 -5.72 12.11 -7.17
CA PHE A 156 -4.52 12.25 -7.98
C PHE A 156 -4.65 11.73 -9.43
N ALA A 157 -5.77 11.13 -9.82
CA ALA A 157 -5.93 10.49 -11.14
C ALA A 157 -5.58 11.41 -12.32
N ARG A 158 -5.91 12.70 -12.23
CA ARG A 158 -5.66 13.71 -13.28
C ARG A 158 -4.16 14.09 -13.44
N TYR A 159 -3.33 13.70 -12.47
CA TYR A 159 -1.90 14.04 -12.45
C TYR A 159 -1.00 12.84 -12.76
N ARG A 160 -1.51 11.82 -13.46
CA ARG A 160 -0.80 10.56 -13.67
C ARG A 160 0.59 10.74 -14.30
N GLU A 161 0.72 11.61 -15.30
CA GLU A 161 2.02 11.84 -15.95
C GLU A 161 3.01 12.54 -15.02
N GLN A 162 2.55 13.52 -14.25
CA GLN A 162 3.39 14.15 -13.23
C GLN A 162 3.83 13.15 -12.15
N ILE A 163 2.94 12.25 -11.74
CA ILE A 163 3.25 11.21 -10.76
C ILE A 163 4.33 10.26 -11.29
N ARG A 164 4.30 9.90 -12.58
CA ARG A 164 5.35 9.11 -13.21
C ARG A 164 6.71 9.79 -13.11
N GLU A 165 6.76 11.10 -13.34
CA GLU A 165 7.97 11.89 -13.19
C GLU A 165 8.43 11.98 -11.73
N TRP A 166 7.50 12.23 -10.79
CA TRP A 166 7.83 12.36 -9.37
C TRP A 166 8.32 11.06 -8.74
N LEU A 167 7.85 9.92 -9.24
CA LEU A 167 8.20 8.58 -8.76
C LEU A 167 9.12 7.83 -9.74
N ARG A 168 9.88 8.57 -10.54
CA ARG A 168 10.79 7.97 -11.50
C ARG A 168 11.91 7.23 -10.78
N VAL A 169 12.07 5.96 -11.14
CA VAL A 169 13.20 5.15 -10.70
C VAL A 169 14.45 5.62 -11.42
N ARG A 170 15.56 5.71 -10.70
CA ARG A 170 16.87 6.05 -11.30
C ARG A 170 17.27 4.99 -12.31
N PRO A 171 17.86 5.38 -13.48
CA PRO A 171 18.17 4.43 -14.56
C PRO A 171 19.00 3.22 -14.13
N GLU A 172 19.92 3.40 -13.19
CA GLU A 172 20.81 2.34 -12.71
C GLU A 172 20.08 1.26 -11.90
N TYR A 173 18.87 1.55 -11.39
CA TYR A 173 18.01 0.60 -10.69
C TYR A 173 16.87 0.08 -11.55
N ASP A 174 16.50 0.75 -12.65
CA ASP A 174 15.34 0.45 -13.48
C ASP A 174 15.61 -0.73 -14.43
N THR A 175 15.76 -1.91 -13.87
CA THR A 175 16.07 -3.14 -14.61
C THR A 175 14.82 -3.81 -15.16
N HIS A 176 14.95 -4.49 -16.32
CA HIS A 176 13.87 -5.20 -17.01
C HIS A 176 14.06 -6.73 -17.02
N GLU A 177 14.83 -7.27 -16.10
CA GLU A 177 15.14 -8.70 -16.00
C GLU A 177 13.88 -9.59 -16.02
N PHE A 178 12.80 -9.13 -15.37
CA PHE A 178 11.54 -9.86 -15.26
C PHE A 178 10.43 -9.34 -16.19
N THR A 179 10.76 -8.46 -17.15
CA THR A 179 9.81 -7.95 -18.14
C THR A 179 9.68 -8.94 -19.30
N ARG A 180 8.95 -10.02 -19.10
CA ARG A 180 8.71 -11.08 -20.09
C ARG A 180 7.25 -11.17 -20.47
N ASP A 181 6.99 -11.52 -21.75
CA ASP A 181 5.65 -11.55 -22.32
C ASP A 181 4.71 -12.59 -21.70
N ASN A 182 5.26 -13.62 -21.09
CA ASN A 182 4.51 -14.71 -20.51
C ASN A 182 4.74 -14.84 -18.99
N LEU A 183 5.30 -13.82 -18.33
CA LEU A 183 5.58 -13.85 -16.90
C LEU A 183 4.58 -13.01 -16.12
N CYS A 184 3.91 -13.63 -15.17
CA CYS A 184 3.09 -12.95 -14.17
C CYS A 184 3.79 -12.97 -12.81
N ILE A 185 3.96 -11.80 -12.21
CA ILE A 185 4.51 -11.66 -10.87
C ILE A 185 3.38 -11.66 -9.84
N LEU A 186 3.46 -12.57 -8.87
CA LEU A 186 2.58 -12.63 -7.72
C LEU A 186 3.20 -11.78 -6.59
N ASN A 187 2.62 -10.64 -6.27
CA ASN A 187 3.04 -9.88 -5.09
C ASN A 187 2.33 -10.42 -3.84
N LEU A 188 2.96 -11.40 -3.21
CA LEU A 188 2.42 -12.07 -2.03
C LEU A 188 2.92 -11.38 -0.76
N ARG A 189 2.01 -10.79 0.00
CA ARG A 189 2.31 -10.24 1.32
C ARG A 189 2.17 -11.34 2.38
N GLY A 190 3.27 -11.65 3.06
CA GLY A 190 3.35 -12.56 4.18
C GLY A 190 3.54 -11.81 5.49
N GLY A 191 4.71 -11.91 6.11
CA GLY A 191 5.11 -11.20 7.30
C GLY A 191 4.00 -11.07 8.35
N GLU A 192 3.70 -9.86 8.75
CA GLU A 192 2.63 -9.55 9.71
C GLU A 192 1.24 -10.01 9.25
N TYR A 193 0.98 -10.08 7.92
CA TYR A 193 -0.31 -10.51 7.40
C TYR A 193 -0.64 -11.96 7.74
N THR A 194 0.36 -12.80 7.96
CA THR A 194 0.14 -14.22 8.32
C THR A 194 -0.60 -14.40 9.64
N GLY A 195 -0.64 -13.38 10.50
CA GLY A 195 -1.42 -13.34 11.75
C GLY A 195 -2.84 -12.82 11.60
N HIS A 196 -3.19 -12.24 10.43
CA HIS A 196 -4.46 -11.53 10.23
C HIS A 196 -5.35 -12.21 9.19
N PRO A 197 -6.49 -12.82 9.60
CA PRO A 197 -7.37 -13.58 8.70
C PRO A 197 -7.97 -12.75 7.56
N GLU A 198 -8.12 -11.46 7.76
CA GLU A 198 -8.68 -10.51 6.78
C GLU A 198 -7.65 -10.02 5.76
N LEU A 199 -6.36 -10.09 6.10
CA LEU A 199 -5.27 -9.63 5.24
C LEU A 199 -4.62 -10.76 4.46
N TYR A 200 -4.40 -11.91 5.12
CA TYR A 200 -3.69 -13.03 4.53
C TYR A 200 -4.55 -13.81 3.56
N LEU A 201 -4.32 -13.61 2.28
CA LEU A 201 -5.11 -14.22 1.21
C LEU A 201 -4.95 -15.74 1.17
N SER A 202 -6.06 -16.43 0.92
CA SER A 202 -6.05 -17.90 0.88
C SER A 202 -5.34 -18.43 -0.36
N ARG A 203 -4.81 -19.66 -0.27
CA ARG A 203 -4.28 -20.38 -1.43
C ARG A 203 -5.26 -20.42 -2.60
N GLY A 204 -6.56 -20.56 -2.30
CA GLY A 204 -7.61 -20.56 -3.33
C GLY A 204 -7.69 -19.25 -4.13
N TYR A 205 -7.41 -18.11 -3.54
CA TYR A 205 -7.32 -16.83 -4.24
C TYR A 205 -6.21 -16.88 -5.30
N TRP A 206 -5.00 -17.27 -4.91
CA TRP A 206 -3.85 -17.32 -5.79
C TRP A 206 -4.03 -18.30 -6.94
N LEU A 207 -4.51 -19.53 -6.66
CA LEU A 207 -4.74 -20.53 -7.70
C LEU A 207 -5.80 -20.10 -8.72
N LYS A 208 -6.86 -19.42 -8.27
CA LYS A 208 -7.90 -18.87 -9.17
C LYS A 208 -7.36 -17.70 -9.97
N GLY A 209 -6.55 -16.82 -9.36
CA GLY A 209 -5.88 -15.72 -10.05
C GLY A 209 -4.93 -16.22 -11.13
N MET A 210 -4.11 -17.21 -10.83
CA MET A 210 -3.25 -17.87 -11.84
C MET A 210 -4.06 -18.48 -12.98
N LYS A 211 -5.20 -19.11 -12.66
CA LYS A 211 -6.13 -19.61 -13.71
C LYS A 211 -6.69 -18.48 -14.57
N ASN A 212 -7.02 -17.34 -13.98
CA ASN A 212 -7.50 -16.17 -14.70
C ASN A 212 -6.40 -15.57 -15.59
N MET A 213 -5.17 -15.46 -15.10
CA MET A 213 -4.03 -15.01 -15.93
C MET A 213 -3.76 -15.94 -17.13
N ARG A 214 -3.92 -17.26 -16.95
CA ARG A 214 -3.81 -18.21 -18.06
C ARG A 214 -4.95 -18.12 -19.08
N LYS A 215 -6.07 -17.50 -18.78
CA LYS A 215 -7.10 -17.17 -19.80
C LYS A 215 -6.64 -16.02 -20.70
N ILE A 216 -5.84 -15.09 -20.16
CA ILE A 216 -5.24 -14.00 -20.93
C ILE A 216 -4.13 -14.57 -21.81
N ARG A 217 -3.27 -15.42 -21.22
CA ARG A 217 -2.14 -16.02 -21.89
C ARG A 217 -1.94 -17.48 -21.42
N PRO A 218 -2.20 -18.50 -22.26
CA PRO A 218 -2.17 -19.92 -21.84
C PRO A 218 -0.81 -20.41 -21.34
N ASP A 219 0.30 -19.89 -21.89
CA ASP A 219 1.69 -20.20 -21.54
C ASP A 219 2.23 -19.39 -20.35
N MET A 220 1.35 -18.75 -19.57
CA MET A 220 1.74 -17.90 -18.44
C MET A 220 2.57 -18.67 -17.41
N GLU A 221 3.76 -18.16 -17.15
CA GLU A 221 4.63 -18.54 -16.05
C GLU A 221 4.36 -17.65 -14.81
N PHE A 222 4.77 -18.13 -13.65
CA PHE A 222 4.52 -17.41 -12.39
C PHE A 222 5.74 -17.44 -11.49
N ILE A 223 6.06 -16.28 -10.91
CA ILE A 223 7.02 -16.13 -9.82
C ILE A 223 6.36 -15.36 -8.68
N ILE A 224 6.92 -15.48 -7.48
CA ILE A 224 6.45 -14.78 -6.29
C ILE A 224 7.49 -13.75 -5.87
N VAL A 225 7.07 -12.51 -5.69
CA VAL A 225 7.81 -11.46 -4.97
C VAL A 225 7.12 -11.27 -3.62
N THR A 226 7.86 -11.41 -2.54
CA THR A 226 7.29 -11.46 -1.19
C THR A 226 8.26 -10.91 -0.14
N ASP A 227 7.69 -10.44 0.96
CA ASP A 227 8.41 -10.09 2.20
C ASP A 227 8.60 -11.30 3.15
N ASP A 228 8.00 -12.46 2.82
CA ASP A 228 8.04 -13.68 3.66
C ASP A 228 8.14 -14.93 2.77
N PRO A 229 9.38 -15.31 2.40
CA PRO A 229 9.62 -16.49 1.56
C PRO A 229 9.08 -17.80 2.18
N GLU A 230 9.14 -17.94 3.50
CA GLU A 230 8.66 -19.15 4.17
C GLU A 230 7.14 -19.28 4.03
N ALA A 231 6.40 -18.20 4.27
CA ALA A 231 4.95 -18.18 4.09
C ALA A 231 4.57 -18.44 2.62
N ALA A 232 5.33 -17.86 1.67
CA ALA A 232 5.10 -18.06 0.24
C ALA A 232 5.30 -19.53 -0.17
N HIS A 233 6.40 -20.16 0.24
CA HIS A 233 6.66 -21.58 -0.01
C HIS A 233 5.61 -22.50 0.62
N LYS A 234 5.11 -22.15 1.82
CA LYS A 234 4.01 -22.91 2.46
C LYS A 234 2.70 -22.78 1.71
N LEU A 235 2.40 -21.58 1.21
CA LEU A 235 1.13 -21.29 0.55
C LEU A 235 1.08 -21.80 -0.89
N LEU A 236 2.16 -21.59 -1.66
CA LEU A 236 2.29 -21.91 -3.07
C LEU A 236 3.58 -22.70 -3.36
N PRO A 237 3.70 -23.95 -2.88
CA PRO A 237 4.89 -24.76 -3.09
C PRO A 237 5.14 -25.00 -4.58
N GLY A 238 6.40 -24.95 -4.99
CA GLY A 238 6.83 -25.21 -6.37
C GLY A 238 6.89 -23.99 -7.29
N LEU A 239 6.53 -22.79 -6.82
CA LEU A 239 6.80 -21.55 -7.54
C LEU A 239 8.16 -20.97 -7.12
N PRO A 240 8.91 -20.35 -8.06
CA PRO A 240 10.07 -19.54 -7.72
C PRO A 240 9.68 -18.37 -6.81
N VAL A 241 10.46 -18.16 -5.76
CA VAL A 241 10.22 -17.10 -4.77
C VAL A 241 11.41 -16.17 -4.74
N TYR A 242 11.11 -14.87 -4.86
CA TYR A 242 12.07 -13.79 -4.77
C TYR A 242 11.77 -12.92 -3.55
N HIS A 243 12.81 -12.59 -2.83
CA HIS A 243 12.82 -11.63 -1.73
C HIS A 243 14.12 -10.88 -1.81
N SER A 244 14.04 -9.60 -2.05
CA SER A 244 15.20 -8.75 -2.30
C SER A 244 15.12 -7.47 -1.47
N ASP A 245 16.03 -6.53 -1.72
CA ASP A 245 15.92 -5.19 -1.19
C ASP A 245 14.69 -4.46 -1.81
N LEU A 246 14.28 -3.40 -1.17
CA LEU A 246 13.07 -2.64 -1.48
C LEU A 246 13.03 -2.13 -2.93
N ASP A 247 14.18 -1.66 -3.45
CA ASP A 247 14.34 -1.19 -4.83
C ASP A 247 14.04 -2.29 -5.83
N ARG A 248 14.64 -3.46 -5.67
CA ARG A 248 14.49 -4.56 -6.60
C ARG A 248 13.05 -5.09 -6.59
N ASP A 249 12.44 -5.28 -5.42
CA ASP A 249 11.05 -5.71 -5.33
C ASP A 249 10.10 -4.68 -5.96
N TYR A 250 10.34 -3.37 -5.76
CA TYR A 250 9.58 -2.29 -6.38
C TYR A 250 9.70 -2.31 -7.90
N VAL A 251 10.93 -2.40 -8.42
CA VAL A 251 11.22 -2.37 -9.85
C VAL A 251 10.71 -3.62 -10.57
N MET A 252 10.79 -4.79 -9.94
CA MET A 252 10.17 -6.02 -10.46
C MET A 252 8.67 -5.84 -10.69
N LEU A 253 7.96 -5.21 -9.74
CA LEU A 253 6.53 -4.91 -9.90
C LEU A 253 6.27 -3.83 -10.94
N LYS A 254 7.08 -2.76 -10.97
CA LYS A 254 6.93 -1.65 -11.92
C LYS A 254 7.08 -2.11 -13.37
N ASN A 255 8.05 -2.97 -13.62
CA ASN A 255 8.38 -3.42 -14.97
C ASN A 255 7.71 -4.75 -15.35
N ALA A 256 6.80 -5.28 -14.52
CA ALA A 256 6.01 -6.46 -14.85
C ALA A 256 4.98 -6.17 -15.95
N ARG A 257 4.75 -7.18 -16.81
CA ARG A 257 3.62 -7.14 -17.77
C ARG A 257 2.32 -7.63 -17.15
N TYR A 258 2.39 -8.56 -16.23
CA TYR A 258 1.22 -9.14 -15.55
C TYR A 258 1.46 -9.20 -14.06
N LEU A 259 0.48 -8.75 -13.29
CA LEU A 259 0.53 -8.74 -11.83
C LEU A 259 -0.68 -9.45 -11.23
N LEU A 260 -0.42 -10.32 -10.26
CA LEU A 260 -1.44 -10.85 -9.36
C LEU A 260 -1.11 -10.39 -7.95
N LEU A 261 -1.96 -9.55 -7.37
CA LEU A 261 -1.64 -8.76 -6.21
C LEU A 261 -2.29 -9.29 -4.93
N SER A 262 -1.64 -9.04 -3.80
CA SER A 262 -2.26 -9.04 -2.48
C SER A 262 -2.93 -7.70 -2.20
N ASN A 263 -3.59 -7.59 -1.06
CA ASN A 263 -4.20 -6.37 -0.54
C ASN A 263 -3.16 -5.46 0.15
N SER A 264 -2.11 -5.11 -0.56
CA SER A 264 -1.00 -4.27 -0.06
C SER A 264 -0.87 -2.98 -0.85
N SER A 265 -0.76 -1.86 -0.15
CA SER A 265 -0.50 -0.55 -0.75
C SER A 265 0.84 -0.46 -1.49
N PHE A 266 1.80 -1.32 -1.14
CA PHE A 266 3.14 -1.34 -1.76
C PHE A 266 3.09 -1.52 -3.28
N ALA A 267 2.20 -2.38 -3.79
CA ALA A 267 2.16 -2.73 -5.21
C ALA A 267 1.42 -1.70 -6.08
N PHE A 268 0.75 -0.71 -5.49
CA PHE A 268 -0.05 0.23 -6.26
C PHE A 268 0.81 1.13 -7.15
N PHE A 269 1.73 1.92 -6.56
CA PHE A 269 2.51 2.88 -7.36
C PHE A 269 3.46 2.22 -8.36
N PRO A 270 4.11 1.08 -8.10
CA PRO A 270 4.81 0.35 -9.14
C PRO A 270 3.92 0.05 -10.34
N ALA A 271 2.70 -0.46 -10.12
CA ALA A 271 1.75 -0.75 -11.18
C ALA A 271 1.21 0.53 -11.84
N TYR A 272 0.92 1.57 -11.07
CA TYR A 272 0.33 2.82 -11.55
C TYR A 272 1.26 3.63 -12.45
N THR A 273 2.56 3.59 -12.15
CA THR A 273 3.60 4.28 -12.92
C THR A 273 4.23 3.42 -14.01
N SER A 274 3.81 2.16 -14.13
CA SER A 274 4.33 1.22 -15.12
C SER A 274 4.01 1.63 -16.56
N ASP A 275 5.00 1.46 -17.45
CA ASP A 275 4.85 1.59 -18.90
C ASP A 275 4.70 0.23 -19.59
N THR A 276 4.90 -0.87 -18.86
CA THR A 276 4.90 -2.24 -19.41
C THR A 276 3.67 -3.04 -19.01
N LEU A 277 2.91 -2.61 -17.99
CA LEU A 277 1.80 -3.35 -17.42
C LEU A 277 0.66 -3.55 -18.45
N GLN A 278 0.27 -4.80 -18.67
CA GLN A 278 -0.82 -5.19 -19.55
C GLN A 278 -2.08 -5.61 -18.78
N ALA A 279 -1.91 -6.30 -17.64
CA ALA A 279 -3.02 -6.63 -16.77
C ALA A 279 -2.56 -6.83 -15.32
N ALA A 280 -3.41 -6.38 -14.39
CA ALA A 280 -3.23 -6.61 -12.97
C ALA A 280 -4.54 -7.08 -12.33
N ILE A 281 -4.48 -8.16 -11.56
CA ILE A 281 -5.60 -8.67 -10.78
C ILE A 281 -5.32 -8.41 -9.29
N ALA A 282 -6.24 -7.72 -8.63
CA ALA A 282 -6.21 -7.45 -7.21
C ALA A 282 -7.38 -8.16 -6.48
N PRO A 283 -7.31 -8.38 -5.17
CA PRO A 283 -8.42 -8.96 -4.44
C PRO A 283 -9.58 -7.97 -4.32
N LYS A 284 -10.80 -8.41 -4.58
CA LYS A 284 -12.00 -7.60 -4.44
C LYS A 284 -12.25 -7.15 -2.99
N TYR A 285 -11.71 -7.87 -2.01
CA TYR A 285 -11.76 -7.52 -0.59
C TYR A 285 -10.39 -7.02 -0.11
N TRP A 286 -10.03 -5.85 -0.59
CA TRP A 286 -8.73 -5.21 -0.34
C TRP A 286 -8.49 -4.88 1.12
N ALA A 287 -9.48 -4.46 1.86
CA ALA A 287 -9.28 -3.88 3.16
C ALA A 287 -9.22 -4.89 4.30
N ARG A 288 -8.57 -4.46 5.39
CA ARG A 288 -8.40 -5.16 6.65
C ARG A 288 -9.72 -5.60 7.27
N HIS A 289 -10.79 -4.87 7.00
CA HIS A 289 -12.01 -4.99 7.75
C HIS A 289 -13.07 -5.68 6.94
N ASN A 290 -13.56 -6.76 7.48
CA ASN A 290 -14.68 -7.50 6.92
C ASN A 290 -16.02 -6.79 7.15
N VAL A 291 -16.02 -5.48 6.95
CA VAL A 291 -17.20 -4.63 7.12
C VAL A 291 -18.27 -5.03 6.13
N SER A 292 -17.86 -5.41 4.94
CA SER A 292 -18.71 -5.67 3.78
C SER A 292 -18.90 -7.17 3.48
N ASP A 293 -18.66 -8.05 4.43
CA ASP A 293 -18.84 -9.50 4.27
C ASP A 293 -18.16 -10.10 3.02
N GLY A 294 -17.00 -9.54 2.66
CA GLY A 294 -16.22 -9.95 1.50
C GLY A 294 -16.29 -9.01 0.31
N TYR A 295 -17.06 -7.92 0.43
CA TYR A 295 -16.98 -6.75 -0.45
C TYR A 295 -15.89 -5.78 0.01
N TRP A 296 -15.84 -4.61 -0.62
CA TRP A 296 -14.94 -3.54 -0.23
C TRP A 296 -15.29 -3.01 1.15
N ALA A 297 -14.30 -2.90 2.01
CA ALA A 297 -14.45 -2.14 3.24
C ALA A 297 -14.30 -0.64 2.99
N SER A 298 -13.61 -0.25 1.89
CA SER A 298 -13.35 1.15 1.54
C SER A 298 -13.37 1.35 0.03
N GLU A 299 -13.95 2.44 -0.42
CA GLU A 299 -13.94 2.83 -1.84
C GLU A 299 -12.57 3.34 -2.29
N GLN A 300 -11.75 3.82 -1.37
CA GLN A 300 -10.38 4.28 -1.66
C GLN A 300 -9.46 3.20 -2.25
N ASN A 301 -9.84 1.92 -2.17
CA ASN A 301 -9.03 0.84 -2.72
C ASN A 301 -9.56 0.30 -4.05
N ILE A 302 -10.43 1.03 -4.72
CA ILE A 302 -10.95 0.69 -6.06
C ILE A 302 -10.23 1.55 -7.10
N TYR A 303 -9.18 0.99 -7.69
CA TYR A 303 -8.29 1.66 -8.63
C TYR A 303 -8.61 1.32 -10.08
N SER A 304 -8.47 2.28 -10.99
CA SER A 304 -8.79 2.15 -12.41
C SER A 304 -7.93 1.13 -13.15
N ILE A 305 -6.73 0.89 -12.67
CA ILE A 305 -5.73 0.04 -13.33
C ILE A 305 -5.85 -1.46 -12.99
N PHE A 306 -6.76 -1.86 -12.08
CA PHE A 306 -6.90 -3.24 -11.64
C PHE A 306 -8.20 -3.88 -12.08
N GLN A 307 -8.16 -5.17 -12.32
CA GLN A 307 -9.32 -6.05 -12.26
C GLN A 307 -9.40 -6.68 -10.87
N TYR A 308 -10.60 -6.93 -10.38
CA TYR A 308 -10.83 -7.37 -9.02
C TYR A 308 -11.40 -8.77 -8.95
N GLN A 309 -10.68 -9.66 -8.26
CA GLN A 309 -11.09 -11.05 -8.10
C GLN A 309 -11.81 -11.29 -6.78
N ASP A 310 -13.01 -11.84 -6.84
CA ASP A 310 -13.73 -12.29 -5.66
C ASP A 310 -13.24 -13.66 -5.15
N ARG A 311 -13.85 -14.15 -4.06
CA ARG A 311 -13.51 -15.45 -3.48
C ARG A 311 -13.85 -16.64 -4.37
N SER A 312 -14.78 -16.48 -5.31
CA SER A 312 -15.14 -17.53 -6.29
C SER A 312 -14.14 -17.60 -7.46
N GLY A 313 -13.38 -16.53 -7.68
CA GLY A 313 -12.47 -16.33 -8.81
C GLY A 313 -13.12 -15.58 -9.98
N ARG A 314 -14.33 -15.04 -9.81
CA ARG A 314 -14.93 -14.13 -10.78
C ARG A 314 -14.19 -12.80 -10.77
N LEU A 315 -13.98 -12.23 -11.96
CA LEU A 315 -13.36 -10.92 -12.16
C LEU A 315 -14.43 -9.85 -12.31
N PHE A 316 -14.12 -8.68 -11.79
CA PHE A 316 -14.95 -7.48 -11.81
C PHE A 316 -14.10 -6.29 -12.28
N THR A 317 -14.69 -5.40 -13.02
CA THR A 317 -14.09 -4.10 -13.33
C THR A 317 -14.17 -3.17 -12.10
N PRO A 318 -13.36 -2.11 -12.06
CA PRO A 318 -13.48 -1.08 -11.01
C PRO A 318 -14.89 -0.49 -10.93
N GLU A 319 -15.54 -0.29 -12.08
CA GLU A 319 -16.89 0.26 -12.14
C GLU A 319 -17.93 -0.67 -11.53
N GLU A 320 -17.90 -1.96 -11.88
CA GLU A 320 -18.75 -2.98 -11.24
C GLU A 320 -18.55 -3.00 -9.72
N CYS A 321 -17.29 -2.88 -9.25
CA CYS A 321 -16.99 -2.82 -7.83
C CYS A 321 -17.59 -1.58 -7.15
N ARG A 322 -17.51 -0.40 -7.78
CA ARG A 322 -18.11 0.84 -7.26
C ARG A 322 -19.64 0.72 -7.18
N GLN A 323 -20.27 0.23 -8.24
CA GLN A 323 -21.72 0.04 -8.26
C GLN A 323 -22.22 -0.92 -7.18
N GLU A 324 -21.55 -2.06 -7.00
CA GLU A 324 -21.87 -3.01 -5.93
C GLU A 324 -21.66 -2.40 -4.54
N LEU A 325 -20.56 -1.66 -4.33
CA LEU A 325 -20.30 -0.99 -3.05
C LEU A 325 -21.37 0.03 -2.71
N GLU A 326 -21.76 0.86 -3.65
CA GLU A 326 -22.82 1.85 -3.44
C GLU A 326 -24.18 1.21 -3.14
N ALA A 327 -24.51 0.11 -3.81
CA ALA A 327 -25.70 -0.66 -3.49
C ALA A 327 -25.63 -1.27 -2.07
N TYR A 328 -24.46 -1.78 -1.70
CA TYR A 328 -24.22 -2.35 -0.36
C TYR A 328 -24.30 -1.28 0.74
N LYS A 329 -23.71 -0.10 0.55
CA LYS A 329 -23.78 1.02 1.49
C LYS A 329 -25.24 1.38 1.83
N LYS A 330 -26.11 1.41 0.83
CA LYS A 330 -27.53 1.77 0.99
C LYS A 330 -28.33 0.75 1.82
N THR A 331 -27.99 -0.52 1.70
CA THR A 331 -28.75 -1.61 2.31
C THR A 331 -28.12 -2.17 3.58
N SER A 332 -26.80 -2.03 3.74
CA SER A 332 -26.04 -2.64 4.83
C SER A 332 -26.35 -2.07 6.21
N GLY A 333 -26.75 -2.95 7.13
CA GLY A 333 -26.88 -2.60 8.53
C GLY A 333 -25.55 -2.18 9.19
N LYS A 334 -24.42 -2.62 8.64
CA LYS A 334 -23.08 -2.25 9.11
C LYS A 334 -22.81 -0.77 8.82
N TYR A 335 -23.06 -0.31 7.59
CA TYR A 335 -22.89 1.10 7.24
C TYR A 335 -23.86 2.02 7.99
N LYS A 336 -25.12 1.59 8.20
CA LYS A 336 -26.10 2.32 9.02
C LYS A 336 -25.67 2.48 10.49
N ASN A 337 -24.80 1.60 10.98
CA ASN A 337 -24.29 1.59 12.35
C ASN A 337 -22.80 2.02 12.42
N ALA A 338 -22.26 2.62 11.37
CA ALA A 338 -20.91 3.21 11.41
C ALA A 338 -20.78 4.18 12.59
N GLY A 339 -19.64 4.18 13.25
CA GLY A 339 -19.38 5.00 14.42
C GLY A 339 -19.98 4.51 15.75
N LYS A 340 -20.91 3.53 15.71
CA LYS A 340 -21.56 3.01 16.93
C LYS A 340 -20.84 1.78 17.46
N ARG A 341 -20.42 1.83 18.71
CA ARG A 341 -19.84 0.67 19.41
C ARG A 341 -20.95 -0.31 19.80
N PRO A 342 -20.74 -1.63 19.61
CA PRO A 342 -21.69 -2.62 20.10
C PRO A 342 -21.61 -2.71 21.64
N GLU A 343 -22.77 -2.82 22.29
CA GLU A 343 -22.89 -2.93 23.76
C GLU A 343 -23.59 -4.22 24.16
N GLY A 344 -23.46 -4.62 25.43
CA GLY A 344 -24.17 -5.75 26.02
C GLY A 344 -24.01 -7.07 25.25
N MET A 345 -25.10 -7.76 24.99
CA MET A 345 -25.11 -9.06 24.28
C MET A 345 -24.54 -8.95 22.86
N LYS A 346 -24.74 -7.83 22.18
CA LYS A 346 -24.20 -7.61 20.84
C LYS A 346 -22.66 -7.58 20.84
N ALA A 347 -22.06 -6.96 21.86
CA ALA A 347 -20.61 -6.96 22.04
C ALA A 347 -20.07 -8.38 22.33
N ALA A 348 -20.80 -9.18 23.15
CA ALA A 348 -20.43 -10.55 23.41
C ALA A 348 -20.50 -11.42 22.14
N TRP A 349 -21.51 -11.22 21.31
CA TRP A 349 -21.65 -11.90 20.02
C TRP A 349 -20.52 -11.56 19.05
N CYS A 350 -20.17 -10.29 18.92
CA CYS A 350 -19.04 -9.85 18.10
C CYS A 350 -17.70 -10.51 18.54
N ARG A 351 -17.49 -10.62 19.86
CA ARG A 351 -16.32 -11.31 20.41
C ARG A 351 -16.30 -12.81 20.07
N LEU A 352 -17.45 -13.47 20.17
CA LEU A 352 -17.56 -14.87 19.81
C LEU A 352 -17.30 -15.10 18.32
N GLU A 353 -17.92 -14.29 17.46
CA GLU A 353 -17.70 -14.33 16.01
C GLU A 353 -16.22 -14.15 15.65
N SER A 354 -15.57 -13.18 16.29
CA SER A 354 -14.12 -12.93 16.14
C SER A 354 -13.30 -14.18 16.45
N ARG A 355 -13.54 -14.81 17.60
CA ARG A 355 -12.85 -16.05 18.01
C ARG A 355 -13.06 -17.19 17.03
N VAL A 356 -14.27 -17.39 16.55
CA VAL A 356 -14.60 -18.42 15.55
C VAL A 356 -13.83 -18.16 14.25
N ARG A 357 -13.82 -16.92 13.76
CA ARG A 357 -13.08 -16.55 12.54
C ARG A 357 -11.57 -16.81 12.67
N TYR A 358 -10.97 -16.45 13.81
CA TYR A 358 -9.56 -16.75 14.09
C TYR A 358 -9.30 -18.25 14.16
N GLY A 359 -10.14 -19.01 14.85
CA GLY A 359 -10.02 -20.47 14.91
C GLY A 359 -10.05 -21.10 13.51
N MET A 360 -11.01 -20.73 12.68
CA MET A 360 -11.12 -21.20 11.30
C MET A 360 -9.90 -20.82 10.44
N PHE A 361 -9.36 -19.63 10.65
CA PHE A 361 -8.14 -19.17 9.96
C PHE A 361 -6.93 -20.03 10.31
N TYR A 362 -6.70 -20.33 11.60
CA TYR A 362 -5.60 -21.19 12.04
C TYR A 362 -5.77 -22.63 11.57
N LEU A 363 -7.00 -23.19 11.61
CA LEU A 363 -7.27 -24.52 11.04
C LEU A 363 -6.93 -24.58 9.55
N ARG A 364 -7.24 -23.53 8.80
CA ARG A 364 -6.86 -23.42 7.38
C ARG A 364 -5.35 -23.40 7.19
N LYS A 365 -4.60 -22.67 8.03
CA LYS A 365 -3.11 -22.66 7.98
C LYS A 365 -2.52 -24.04 8.27
N ILE A 366 -3.05 -24.75 9.28
CA ILE A 366 -2.67 -26.14 9.60
C ILE A 366 -2.96 -27.03 8.39
N TRP A 367 -4.13 -26.92 7.80
CA TRP A 367 -4.50 -27.67 6.60
C TRP A 367 -3.52 -27.45 5.45
N TYR A 368 -3.13 -26.20 5.18
CA TYR A 368 -2.13 -25.91 4.15
C TYR A 368 -0.77 -26.52 4.46
N SER A 369 -0.37 -26.53 5.73
CA SER A 369 0.87 -27.16 6.16
C SER A 369 0.86 -28.68 5.99
N LEU A 370 -0.25 -29.32 6.29
CA LEU A 370 -0.42 -30.77 6.14
C LEU A 370 -0.49 -31.19 4.67
N THR A 371 -1.23 -30.49 3.85
CA THR A 371 -1.36 -30.79 2.41
C THR A 371 -0.04 -30.60 1.67
N ARG A 372 0.83 -29.72 2.14
CA ARG A 372 2.21 -29.61 1.64
C ARG A 372 3.01 -30.88 1.86
N ARG A 373 2.92 -31.49 3.07
CA ARG A 373 3.60 -32.76 3.40
C ARG A 373 3.08 -33.92 2.55
N ALA A 374 1.83 -33.87 2.14
CA ALA A 374 1.20 -34.87 1.26
C ALA A 374 1.54 -34.71 -0.23
N GLY A 375 2.48 -33.82 -0.59
CA GLY A 375 2.94 -33.69 -1.98
C GLY A 375 1.96 -33.02 -2.95
N TRP A 376 1.00 -32.26 -2.46
CA TRP A 376 0.08 -31.48 -3.29
C TRP A 376 0.87 -30.38 -4.01
N LYS A 377 1.36 -30.71 -5.20
CA LYS A 377 2.01 -29.74 -6.08
C LYS A 377 0.96 -28.82 -6.66
N VAL A 378 1.27 -27.52 -6.71
CA VAL A 378 0.54 -26.59 -7.57
C VAL A 378 0.67 -27.12 -9.00
N PRO A 379 -0.40 -27.23 -9.81
CA PRO A 379 -0.28 -27.63 -11.20
C PRO A 379 0.56 -26.61 -11.95
N TYR A 380 1.81 -26.94 -12.16
CA TYR A 380 2.80 -26.13 -12.84
C TYR A 380 3.10 -26.76 -14.19
N GLY A 381 3.14 -25.95 -15.25
CA GLY A 381 3.71 -26.35 -16.53
C GLY A 381 5.19 -26.69 -16.34
N LYS A 382 5.64 -27.71 -17.04
CA LYS A 382 6.93 -28.40 -16.94
C LYS A 382 8.10 -27.48 -16.57
N ASN A 383 8.93 -27.95 -15.64
CA ASN A 383 10.23 -27.39 -15.30
C ASN A 383 10.97 -26.88 -16.53
N VAL A 384 11.28 -25.60 -16.53
CA VAL A 384 12.39 -25.08 -17.33
C VAL A 384 13.59 -25.15 -16.42
N GLY A 385 14.53 -26.04 -16.78
CA GLY A 385 15.83 -26.18 -16.16
C GLY A 385 16.72 -24.98 -16.40
#